data_464904a534692ad1aa6fe677232bbe02
#
_entry.id   464904a534692ad1aa6fe677232bbe02
#
_cell.length_a   1.000
_cell.length_b   1.000
_cell.length_c   1.000
_cell.angle_alpha   90.00
_cell.angle_beta   90.00
_cell.angle_gamma   90.00
#
_symmetry.space_group_name_H-M   'P 1'
#
loop_
_entity.id
_entity.type
_entity.pdbx_description
1 polymer ?
#
loop_
_entity_poly.entity_id
_entity_poly.type
_entity_poly.pdbx_seq_one_letter_code
_entity_poly.pdbx_strand_id
1 'polypeptide(L)'
;EWHQSHRFCAQCGKPSSPGLGGIVRSCEPCQIQHFPRVNPVAIMMVMHEDHCLLGRAANWPKGAYSALAGFVSPGETIEETCIREVHEEVGVSVTNVKYIMSQPWPFPSQLMIGLTCEATNRALVINKAEIEDAKWFSRETVEGVFAKQDDSFLRPPRMAVAHHLIKYWLNS
;
A
#
# COMPACT_ATOMS: atom_id res chain seq x y z
N GLU A 1 20.64 -1.32 2.75
CA GLU A 1 19.85 -1.44 3.99
C GLU A 1 19.82 -2.88 4.49
N TRP A 2 19.35 -3.87 3.71
CA TRP A 2 19.23 -5.27 4.14
C TRP A 2 20.55 -5.85 4.68
N HIS A 3 21.70 -5.62 4.02
CA HIS A 3 23.01 -6.06 4.48
C HIS A 3 23.45 -5.42 5.80
N GLN A 4 22.93 -4.25 6.12
CA GLN A 4 23.25 -3.54 7.39
C GLN A 4 22.44 -4.11 8.55
N SER A 5 21.17 -4.47 8.30
CA SER A 5 20.25 -4.97 9.32
C SER A 5 20.31 -6.49 9.53
N HIS A 6 20.83 -7.27 8.57
CA HIS A 6 20.84 -8.74 8.60
C HIS A 6 22.26 -9.33 8.61
N ARG A 7 23.15 -8.76 9.42
CA ARG A 7 24.55 -9.19 9.49
C ARG A 7 24.78 -10.53 10.16
N PHE A 8 23.82 -11.01 10.94
CA PHE A 8 23.92 -12.24 11.71
C PHE A 8 22.94 -13.30 11.17
N CYS A 9 23.33 -14.56 11.32
CA CYS A 9 22.52 -15.70 10.96
C CYS A 9 21.30 -15.81 11.87
N ALA A 10 20.09 -15.90 11.29
CA ALA A 10 18.86 -16.04 12.06
C ALA A 10 18.76 -17.38 12.82
N GLN A 11 19.51 -18.43 12.39
CA GLN A 11 19.50 -19.73 13.03
C GLN A 11 20.46 -19.85 14.20
N CYS A 12 21.70 -19.35 14.07
CA CYS A 12 22.74 -19.57 15.08
C CYS A 12 23.36 -18.30 15.67
N GLY A 13 22.93 -17.13 15.24
CA GLY A 13 23.44 -15.84 15.73
C GLY A 13 24.86 -15.46 15.27
N LYS A 14 25.58 -16.33 14.56
CA LYS A 14 26.93 -16.04 14.06
C LYS A 14 26.91 -15.08 12.88
N PRO A 15 27.99 -14.32 12.63
CA PRO A 15 28.07 -13.46 11.46
C PRO A 15 27.86 -14.21 10.15
N SER A 16 27.18 -13.58 9.21
CA SER A 16 26.99 -14.07 7.84
C SER A 16 27.69 -13.15 6.85
N SER A 17 28.06 -13.65 5.70
CA SER A 17 28.79 -12.93 4.65
C SER A 17 27.93 -12.74 3.41
N PRO A 18 27.99 -11.56 2.73
CA PRO A 18 27.29 -11.37 1.47
C PRO A 18 27.90 -12.25 0.36
N GLY A 19 27.03 -12.74 -0.52
CA GLY A 19 27.40 -13.57 -1.68
C GLY A 19 26.53 -13.25 -2.90
N LEU A 20 26.83 -13.86 -4.02
CA LEU A 20 26.11 -13.75 -5.29
C LEU A 20 25.79 -12.29 -5.69
N GLY A 21 26.81 -11.42 -5.68
CA GLY A 21 26.62 -10.01 -6.01
C GLY A 21 25.76 -9.20 -5.01
N GLY A 22 25.53 -9.75 -3.79
CA GLY A 22 24.77 -9.08 -2.75
C GLY A 22 23.32 -9.50 -2.63
N ILE A 23 22.85 -10.45 -3.43
CA ILE A 23 21.45 -10.95 -3.35
C ILE A 23 21.26 -12.05 -2.31
N VAL A 24 22.33 -12.49 -1.64
CA VAL A 24 22.30 -13.52 -0.60
C VAL A 24 23.30 -13.17 0.51
N ARG A 25 23.03 -13.66 1.72
CA ARG A 25 24.01 -13.78 2.79
C ARG A 25 24.12 -15.22 3.21
N SER A 26 25.36 -15.72 3.37
CA SER A 26 25.64 -17.12 3.72
C SER A 26 26.22 -17.19 5.12
N CYS A 27 25.76 -18.16 5.91
CA CYS A 27 26.33 -18.54 7.19
C CYS A 27 27.19 -19.78 7.00
N GLU A 28 28.50 -19.63 7.11
CA GLU A 28 29.44 -20.74 6.94
C GLU A 28 29.23 -21.86 7.98
N PRO A 29 29.07 -21.57 9.31
CA PRO A 29 28.86 -22.62 10.29
C PRO A 29 27.56 -23.43 10.12
N CYS A 30 26.48 -22.81 9.65
CA CYS A 30 25.19 -23.48 9.44
C CYS A 30 24.99 -23.99 8.02
N GLN A 31 25.83 -23.58 7.07
CA GLN A 31 25.70 -23.89 5.63
C GLN A 31 24.35 -23.45 5.04
N ILE A 32 23.74 -22.38 5.61
CA ILE A 32 22.46 -21.84 5.15
C ILE A 32 22.62 -20.47 4.49
N GLN A 33 21.68 -20.16 3.61
CA GLN A 33 21.57 -18.88 2.94
C GLN A 33 20.37 -18.11 3.45
N HIS A 34 20.53 -16.79 3.54
CA HIS A 34 19.49 -15.82 3.85
C HIS A 34 19.27 -14.93 2.64
N PHE A 35 18.01 -14.69 2.30
CA PHE A 35 17.60 -13.87 1.17
C PHE A 35 16.95 -12.58 1.63
N PRO A 36 17.02 -11.49 0.84
CA PRO A 36 16.29 -10.27 1.12
C PRO A 36 14.80 -10.56 1.19
N ARG A 37 14.16 -9.94 2.16
CA ARG A 37 12.72 -9.97 2.33
C ARG A 37 12.07 -8.91 1.46
N VAL A 38 10.96 -9.23 0.81
CA VAL A 38 10.03 -8.29 0.18
C VAL A 38 8.75 -8.27 1.00
N ASN A 39 8.30 -7.09 1.41
CA ASN A 39 7.08 -6.92 2.20
C ASN A 39 5.93 -6.59 1.24
N PRO A 40 4.94 -7.49 1.07
CA PRO A 40 3.77 -7.19 0.25
C PRO A 40 2.85 -6.21 0.98
N VAL A 41 2.35 -5.21 0.23
CA VAL A 41 1.42 -4.18 0.69
C VAL A 41 0.27 -4.12 -0.30
N ALA A 42 -0.95 -4.37 0.14
CA ALA A 42 -2.14 -4.09 -0.64
C ALA A 42 -2.38 -2.58 -0.64
N ILE A 43 -2.68 -1.99 -1.81
CA ILE A 43 -3.11 -0.61 -1.96
C ILE A 43 -4.40 -0.57 -2.74
N MET A 44 -5.46 0.01 -2.19
CA MET A 44 -6.82 -0.19 -2.61
C MET A 44 -7.47 1.09 -3.12
N MET A 45 -7.97 1.05 -4.35
CA MET A 45 -8.92 2.01 -4.87
C MET A 45 -10.32 1.56 -4.48
N VAL A 46 -10.82 2.11 -3.37
CA VAL A 46 -12.17 1.81 -2.87
C VAL A 46 -13.16 2.71 -3.58
N MET A 47 -14.17 2.10 -4.20
CA MET A 47 -15.16 2.80 -5.02
C MET A 47 -16.56 2.60 -4.47
N HIS A 48 -17.41 3.59 -4.62
CA HIS A 48 -18.86 3.49 -4.39
C HIS A 48 -19.57 4.44 -5.35
N GLU A 49 -20.32 3.88 -6.27
CA GLU A 49 -20.96 4.64 -7.36
C GLU A 49 -19.90 5.52 -8.07
N ASP A 50 -20.16 6.81 -8.19
CA ASP A 50 -19.26 7.78 -8.84
C ASP A 50 -18.28 8.49 -7.86
N HIS A 51 -17.91 7.78 -6.78
CA HIS A 51 -16.97 8.28 -5.77
C HIS A 51 -15.86 7.31 -5.49
N CYS A 52 -14.70 7.83 -5.11
CA CYS A 52 -13.61 7.05 -4.53
C CYS A 52 -13.28 7.50 -3.11
N LEU A 53 -12.83 6.57 -2.30
CA LEU A 53 -12.37 6.83 -0.95
C LEU A 53 -10.86 7.02 -0.94
N LEU A 54 -10.41 8.15 -0.39
CA LEU A 54 -8.99 8.41 -0.19
C LEU A 54 -8.74 8.71 1.29
N GLY A 55 -7.61 8.23 1.78
CA GLY A 55 -7.15 8.43 3.15
C GLY A 55 -5.92 9.33 3.25
N ARG A 56 -5.62 9.77 4.45
CA ARG A 56 -4.52 10.64 4.78
C ARG A 56 -3.85 10.20 6.08
N ALA A 57 -2.55 9.98 6.05
CA ALA A 57 -1.75 9.72 7.25
C ALA A 57 -1.39 11.05 7.98
N ALA A 58 -1.27 11.00 9.29
CA ALA A 58 -0.99 12.19 10.13
C ALA A 58 0.33 12.90 9.81
N ASN A 59 1.33 12.16 9.34
CA ASN A 59 2.65 12.68 8.97
C ASN A 59 2.75 13.22 7.53
N TRP A 60 1.65 13.18 6.77
CA TRP A 60 1.63 13.70 5.40
C TRP A 60 1.35 15.23 5.39
N PRO A 61 1.77 15.93 4.32
CA PRO A 61 1.41 17.32 4.13
C PRO A 61 -0.10 17.53 4.22
N LYS A 62 -0.52 18.65 4.80
CA LYS A 62 -1.94 18.97 4.92
C LYS A 62 -2.60 18.96 3.53
N GLY A 63 -3.74 18.28 3.43
CA GLY A 63 -4.48 18.12 2.18
C GLY A 63 -3.95 17.01 1.25
N ALA A 64 -2.87 16.31 1.57
CA ALA A 64 -2.42 15.16 0.78
C ALA A 64 -3.31 13.95 1.06
N TYR A 65 -3.93 13.39 0.01
CA TYR A 65 -4.74 12.16 0.09
C TYR A 65 -4.25 11.14 -0.93
N SER A 66 -4.39 9.87 -0.58
CA SER A 66 -4.00 8.73 -1.39
C SER A 66 -4.97 7.57 -1.21
N ALA A 67 -4.86 6.54 -2.05
CA ALA A 67 -5.52 5.27 -1.83
C ALA A 67 -5.08 4.67 -0.48
N LEU A 68 -5.98 3.97 0.21
CA LEU A 68 -5.69 3.23 1.46
C LEU A 68 -4.69 2.12 1.18
N ALA A 69 -3.87 1.77 2.15
CA ALA A 69 -2.86 0.74 1.96
C ALA A 69 -2.42 0.10 3.27
N GLY A 70 -2.32 -1.24 3.29
CA GLY A 70 -1.87 -1.98 4.43
C GLY A 70 -1.03 -3.20 4.09
N PHE A 71 -0.27 -3.70 5.07
CA PHE A 71 0.58 -4.86 4.91
C PHE A 71 -0.23 -6.16 4.87
N VAL A 72 0.19 -7.07 3.97
CA VAL A 72 -0.33 -8.43 3.97
C VAL A 72 0.20 -9.15 5.21
N SER A 73 -0.71 -9.66 6.05
CA SER A 73 -0.37 -10.45 7.23
C SER A 73 -0.07 -11.91 6.87
N PRO A 74 0.75 -12.62 7.67
CA PRO A 74 1.03 -14.03 7.43
C PRO A 74 -0.26 -14.87 7.38
N GLY A 75 -0.46 -15.55 6.27
CA GLY A 75 -1.64 -16.42 6.04
C GLY A 75 -2.80 -15.74 5.31
N GLU A 76 -2.74 -14.44 5.05
CA GLU A 76 -3.74 -13.73 4.26
C GLU A 76 -3.45 -13.77 2.75
N THR A 77 -4.52 -13.78 1.97
CA THR A 77 -4.49 -13.40 0.56
C THR A 77 -4.49 -11.87 0.41
N ILE A 78 -4.20 -11.36 -0.78
CA ILE A 78 -4.26 -9.91 -1.05
C ILE A 78 -5.70 -9.38 -0.98
N GLU A 79 -6.68 -10.22 -1.32
CA GLU A 79 -8.10 -9.89 -1.24
C GLU A 79 -8.58 -9.78 0.22
N GLU A 80 -8.19 -10.74 1.07
CA GLU A 80 -8.47 -10.70 2.51
C GLU A 80 -7.83 -9.49 3.18
N THR A 81 -6.57 -9.19 2.83
CA THR A 81 -5.87 -7.99 3.30
C THR A 81 -6.64 -6.71 2.89
N CYS A 82 -7.10 -6.62 1.64
CA CYS A 82 -7.90 -5.48 1.18
C CYS A 82 -9.16 -5.29 2.02
N ILE A 83 -9.90 -6.37 2.27
CA ILE A 83 -11.14 -6.33 3.06
C ILE A 83 -10.86 -5.91 4.50
N ARG A 84 -9.83 -6.50 5.13
CA ARG A 84 -9.43 -6.21 6.51
C ARG A 84 -8.97 -4.77 6.68
N GLU A 85 -7.99 -4.32 5.88
CA GLU A 85 -7.40 -2.99 6.00
C GLU A 85 -8.43 -1.88 5.78
N VAL A 86 -9.30 -2.00 4.76
CA VAL A 86 -10.38 -1.01 4.55
C VAL A 86 -11.34 -0.99 5.75
N HIS A 87 -11.64 -2.16 6.33
CA HIS A 87 -12.51 -2.21 7.49
C HIS A 87 -11.82 -1.64 8.75
N GLU A 88 -10.55 -1.95 8.99
CA GLU A 88 -9.78 -1.48 10.15
C GLU A 88 -9.55 0.04 10.10
N GLU A 89 -9.17 0.59 8.93
CA GLU A 89 -8.88 2.02 8.78
C GLU A 89 -10.13 2.90 8.79
N VAL A 90 -11.23 2.46 8.14
CA VAL A 90 -12.40 3.34 7.86
C VAL A 90 -13.76 2.73 8.16
N GLY A 91 -13.85 1.49 8.65
CA GLY A 91 -15.10 0.81 9.01
C GLY A 91 -15.98 0.42 7.82
N VAL A 92 -15.48 0.47 6.60
CA VAL A 92 -16.23 0.16 5.39
C VAL A 92 -16.05 -1.30 5.00
N SER A 93 -17.15 -1.99 4.67
CA SER A 93 -17.09 -3.33 4.07
C SER A 93 -16.98 -3.23 2.55
N VAL A 94 -16.10 -4.04 1.96
CA VAL A 94 -15.87 -4.05 0.51
C VAL A 94 -16.06 -5.43 -0.11
N THR A 95 -16.36 -5.43 -1.39
CA THR A 95 -16.54 -6.62 -2.25
C THR A 95 -15.85 -6.42 -3.59
N ASN A 96 -15.91 -7.41 -4.47
CA ASN A 96 -15.41 -7.31 -5.84
C ASN A 96 -13.94 -6.85 -5.93
N VAL A 97 -13.10 -7.38 -5.05
CA VAL A 97 -11.67 -7.08 -5.05
C VAL A 97 -11.03 -7.60 -6.33
N LYS A 98 -10.32 -6.73 -7.05
CA LYS A 98 -9.66 -7.09 -8.33
C LYS A 98 -8.23 -6.56 -8.33
N TYR A 99 -7.29 -7.40 -8.73
CA TYR A 99 -5.91 -6.99 -9.02
C TYR A 99 -5.85 -6.13 -10.29
N ILE A 100 -5.10 -5.04 -10.24
CA ILE A 100 -4.89 -4.12 -11.36
C ILE A 100 -3.43 -4.10 -11.79
N MET A 101 -2.50 -3.86 -10.85
CA MET A 101 -1.08 -3.71 -11.14
C MET A 101 -0.24 -3.92 -9.89
N SER A 102 1.08 -4.06 -10.06
CA SER A 102 2.01 -4.02 -8.94
C SER A 102 3.19 -3.09 -9.22
N GLN A 103 3.79 -2.58 -8.17
CA GLN A 103 4.95 -1.69 -8.24
C GLN A 103 5.96 -2.04 -7.16
N PRO A 104 7.24 -2.32 -7.52
CA PRO A 104 8.32 -2.35 -6.55
C PRO A 104 8.46 -0.99 -5.86
N TRP A 105 8.48 -0.99 -4.53
CA TRP A 105 8.61 0.20 -3.70
C TRP A 105 9.77 0.02 -2.73
N PRO A 106 11.03 0.32 -3.16
CA PRO A 106 12.24 0.00 -2.40
C PRO A 106 12.51 0.97 -1.24
N PHE A 107 11.47 1.31 -0.47
CA PHE A 107 11.55 2.23 0.68
C PHE A 107 10.89 1.59 1.93
N PRO A 108 11.55 0.61 2.59
CA PRO A 108 12.86 0.00 2.26
C PRO A 108 12.78 -1.20 1.30
N SER A 109 11.73 -2.01 1.29
CA SER A 109 11.66 -3.28 0.55
C SER A 109 10.22 -3.77 0.37
N GLN A 110 9.35 -2.92 -0.18
CA GLN A 110 7.94 -3.23 -0.37
C GLN A 110 7.63 -3.61 -1.82
N LEU A 111 6.60 -4.43 -1.98
CA LEU A 111 5.90 -4.64 -3.23
C LEU A 111 4.47 -4.13 -3.06
N MET A 112 4.16 -3.01 -3.70
CA MET A 112 2.80 -2.47 -3.71
C MET A 112 1.95 -3.27 -4.70
N ILE A 113 0.83 -3.80 -4.22
CA ILE A 113 -0.12 -4.60 -5.00
C ILE A 113 -1.39 -3.77 -5.12
N GLY A 114 -1.60 -3.19 -6.29
CA GLY A 114 -2.70 -2.29 -6.58
C GLY A 114 -4.00 -3.04 -6.89
N LEU A 115 -5.02 -2.75 -6.12
CA LEU A 115 -6.34 -3.38 -6.18
C LEU A 115 -7.44 -2.33 -6.41
N THR A 116 -8.56 -2.77 -6.96
CA THR A 116 -9.83 -2.04 -6.89
C THR A 116 -10.82 -2.86 -6.08
N CYS A 117 -11.73 -2.21 -5.38
CA CYS A 117 -12.82 -2.86 -4.66
C CYS A 117 -14.05 -1.94 -4.56
N GLU A 118 -15.21 -2.52 -4.34
CA GLU A 118 -16.49 -1.82 -4.25
C GLU A 118 -16.95 -1.80 -2.79
N ALA A 119 -17.20 -0.60 -2.25
CA ALA A 119 -17.79 -0.44 -0.93
C ALA A 119 -19.29 -0.75 -0.95
N THR A 120 -19.77 -1.43 0.10
CA THR A 120 -21.19 -1.76 0.25
C THR A 120 -22.02 -0.59 0.79
N ASN A 121 -21.37 0.40 1.38
CA ASN A 121 -21.98 1.62 1.91
C ASN A 121 -20.93 2.74 2.01
N ARG A 122 -21.35 3.97 2.35
CA ARG A 122 -20.47 5.15 2.45
C ARG A 122 -20.23 5.64 3.88
N ALA A 123 -20.79 4.98 4.88
CA ALA A 123 -20.60 5.40 6.28
C ALA A 123 -19.15 5.15 6.71
N LEU A 124 -18.46 6.17 7.19
CA LEU A 124 -17.07 6.09 7.64
C LEU A 124 -16.98 6.05 9.15
N VAL A 125 -16.19 5.13 9.68
CA VAL A 125 -15.76 5.05 11.07
C VAL A 125 -14.24 5.04 11.09
N ILE A 126 -13.63 6.23 11.09
CA ILE A 126 -12.19 6.37 10.91
C ILE A 126 -11.43 5.96 12.17
N ASN A 127 -10.52 5.01 12.03
CA ASN A 127 -9.57 4.62 13.07
C ASN A 127 -8.43 5.65 13.17
N LYS A 128 -8.56 6.59 14.11
CA LYS A 128 -7.60 7.68 14.29
C LYS A 128 -6.21 7.23 14.78
N ALA A 129 -6.05 5.96 15.19
CA ALA A 129 -4.74 5.40 15.53
C ALA A 129 -3.93 5.04 14.28
N GLU A 130 -4.58 4.80 13.14
CA GLU A 130 -3.94 4.39 11.88
C GLU A 130 -3.90 5.51 10.86
N ILE A 131 -5.03 6.19 10.63
CA ILE A 131 -5.10 7.30 9.67
C ILE A 131 -5.69 8.56 10.31
N GLU A 132 -5.25 9.72 9.85
CA GLU A 132 -5.75 10.99 10.37
C GLU A 132 -7.14 11.34 9.82
N ASP A 133 -7.36 11.10 8.53
CA ASP A 133 -8.61 11.46 7.85
C ASP A 133 -8.88 10.54 6.65
N ALA A 134 -10.15 10.39 6.31
CA ALA A 134 -10.58 9.73 5.08
C ALA A 134 -11.86 10.39 4.56
N LYS A 135 -11.96 10.52 3.24
CA LYS A 135 -13.09 11.19 2.57
C LYS A 135 -13.44 10.51 1.27
N TRP A 136 -14.73 10.56 0.95
CA TRP A 136 -15.24 10.28 -0.38
C TRP A 136 -15.07 11.50 -1.28
N PHE A 137 -14.45 11.30 -2.43
CA PHE A 137 -14.29 12.32 -3.47
C PHE A 137 -15.09 11.89 -4.70
N SER A 138 -15.87 12.82 -5.26
CA SER A 138 -16.59 12.56 -6.52
C SER A 138 -15.61 12.46 -7.69
N ARG A 139 -16.01 11.75 -8.74
CA ARG A 139 -15.24 11.64 -10.00
C ARG A 139 -14.89 13.04 -10.54
N GLU A 140 -15.87 13.94 -10.59
CA GLU A 140 -15.69 15.32 -11.05
C GLU A 140 -14.57 16.05 -10.27
N THR A 141 -14.59 15.97 -8.93
CA THR A 141 -13.54 16.57 -8.08
C THR A 141 -12.16 15.98 -8.41
N VAL A 142 -12.07 14.66 -8.52
CA VAL A 142 -10.79 13.98 -8.80
C VAL A 142 -10.29 14.32 -10.21
N GLU A 143 -11.16 14.37 -11.21
CA GLU A 143 -10.84 14.84 -12.56
C GLU A 143 -10.29 16.26 -12.54
N GLY A 144 -10.95 17.18 -11.84
CA GLY A 144 -10.51 18.56 -11.66
C GLY A 144 -9.11 18.66 -11.06
N VAL A 145 -8.84 17.91 -9.99
CA VAL A 145 -7.51 17.84 -9.35
C VAL A 145 -6.45 17.28 -10.31
N PHE A 146 -6.78 16.26 -11.10
CA PHE A 146 -5.84 15.68 -12.05
C PHE A 146 -5.59 16.59 -13.26
N ALA A 147 -6.59 17.38 -13.66
CA ALA A 147 -6.49 18.42 -14.69
C ALA A 147 -5.81 19.72 -14.17
N LYS A 148 -5.53 19.83 -12.87
CA LYS A 148 -5.02 21.04 -12.18
C LYS A 148 -6.02 22.23 -12.24
N GLN A 149 -7.29 21.94 -12.22
CA GLN A 149 -8.39 22.91 -12.20
C GLN A 149 -9.06 22.99 -10.82
N ASP A 150 -8.71 22.08 -9.92
CA ASP A 150 -9.22 21.94 -8.56
C ASP A 150 -8.04 21.66 -7.61
N ASP A 151 -8.06 22.21 -6.41
CA ASP A 151 -7.06 22.06 -5.36
C ASP A 151 -7.64 21.47 -4.07
N SER A 152 -8.80 20.80 -4.16
CA SER A 152 -9.49 20.16 -3.04
C SER A 152 -8.60 19.18 -2.27
N PHE A 153 -7.62 18.57 -2.96
CA PHE A 153 -6.57 17.77 -2.33
C PHE A 153 -5.27 17.72 -3.14
N LEU A 154 -4.17 17.43 -2.46
CA LEU A 154 -2.88 17.17 -3.10
C LEU A 154 -2.84 15.70 -3.53
N ARG A 155 -2.82 15.48 -4.84
CA ARG A 155 -2.77 14.14 -5.45
C ARG A 155 -1.46 13.41 -5.19
N PRO A 156 -1.45 12.06 -5.20
CA PRO A 156 -0.22 11.29 -5.14
C PRO A 156 0.77 11.64 -6.28
N PRO A 157 2.09 11.56 -6.02
CA PRO A 157 3.11 11.78 -7.04
C PRO A 157 2.92 10.86 -8.25
N ARG A 158 3.27 11.34 -9.45
CA ARG A 158 3.10 10.57 -10.70
C ARG A 158 3.80 9.21 -10.70
N MET A 159 4.86 9.06 -9.93
CA MET A 159 5.60 7.80 -9.81
C MET A 159 4.91 6.76 -8.92
N ALA A 160 3.97 7.16 -8.06
CA ALA A 160 3.34 6.27 -7.09
C ALA A 160 2.19 5.46 -7.73
N VAL A 161 2.08 4.18 -7.38
CA VAL A 161 0.99 3.31 -7.82
C VAL A 161 -0.40 3.88 -7.52
N ALA A 162 -0.56 4.60 -6.39
CA ALA A 162 -1.80 5.30 -6.05
C ALA A 162 -2.25 6.26 -7.15
N HIS A 163 -1.31 7.02 -7.77
CA HIS A 163 -1.63 7.88 -8.91
C HIS A 163 -2.17 7.09 -10.09
N HIS A 164 -1.60 5.94 -10.37
CA HIS A 164 -2.01 5.08 -11.49
C HIS A 164 -3.35 4.39 -11.21
N LEU A 165 -3.62 3.98 -9.98
CA LEU A 165 -4.92 3.43 -9.58
C LEU A 165 -6.04 4.46 -9.70
N ILE A 166 -5.82 5.70 -9.26
CA ILE A 166 -6.79 6.78 -9.42
C ILE A 166 -7.05 7.03 -10.92
N LYS A 167 -6.00 7.10 -11.74
CA LYS A 167 -6.15 7.25 -13.20
C LYS A 167 -6.87 6.07 -13.84
N TYR A 168 -6.62 4.85 -13.39
CA TYR A 168 -7.34 3.68 -13.86
C TYR A 168 -8.85 3.83 -13.60
N TRP A 169 -9.22 4.23 -12.37
CA TRP A 169 -10.62 4.47 -12.00
C TRP A 169 -11.26 5.61 -12.81
N LEU A 170 -10.54 6.71 -13.06
CA LEU A 170 -11.06 7.81 -13.88
C LEU A 170 -11.37 7.40 -15.34
N ASN A 171 -10.69 6.37 -15.84
CA ASN A 171 -10.83 5.90 -17.22
C ASN A 171 -11.71 4.64 -17.36
N SER A 172 -12.27 4.13 -16.25
CA SER A 172 -13.13 2.93 -16.24
C SER A 172 -14.61 3.23 -16.41
#